data_60c1c7a050b1218b432de086f34a771d
#
_entry.id   60c1c7a050b1218b432de086f34a771d
#
_cell.length_a   1.000
_cell.length_b   1.000
_cell.length_c   1.000
_cell.angle_alpha   90.00
_cell.angle_beta   90.00
_cell.angle_gamma   90.00
#
_symmetry.space_group_name_H-M   'P 1'
#
loop_
_entity.id
_entity.type
_entity.pdbx_description
1 polymer ?
#
loop_
_entity_poly.entity_id
_entity_poly.type
_entity_poly.pdbx_seq_one_letter_code
_entity_poly.pdbx_strand_id
1 'polypeptide(L)'
;MVMALLTGAAGAQTAESRPAAAGNVGVAITNPVLQEAMPFNIGVLVQSGFGVTEDRGGFTFFMAGVHAGKVMTAMHGEGMLRGNFEYAVEAFPFWQSYTPTTDRQNCVVATGPFGGLGAQCSAPFTIGGTFTGVSITPMILRWNFAGTRRFAPWAQGTGGVLWTNHKYPAFGGPSIAGNNGGFSYSTLGDNGPNDDTSVWNFTPQFGVGVHYFTRANRSIDLGANAIHISSASLGDKNPGINASVQFTLGYSWWK
;
A
#
# COMPACT_ATOMS: atom_id res chain seq x y z
N MET A 1 -1.03 19.47 -100.11
CA MET A 1 -0.42 19.58 -98.76
C MET A 1 -1.46 20.30 -97.93
N VAL A 2 -2.32 19.51 -97.20
CA VAL A 2 -3.46 20.02 -96.42
C VAL A 2 -3.20 19.63 -95.01
N MET A 3 -3.10 20.63 -94.16
CA MET A 3 -2.82 20.53 -92.74
C MET A 3 -4.17 20.56 -91.96
N ALA A 4 -4.55 19.46 -91.39
CA ALA A 4 -5.78 19.36 -90.61
C ALA A 4 -5.49 19.72 -89.10
N LEU A 5 -6.14 20.76 -88.63
CA LEU A 5 -6.15 21.16 -87.20
C LEU A 5 -7.15 20.30 -86.43
N LEU A 6 -6.68 19.53 -85.47
CA LEU A 6 -7.50 18.86 -84.52
C LEU A 6 -7.65 19.74 -83.26
N THR A 7 -8.84 20.28 -83.05
CA THR A 7 -9.25 20.95 -81.80
C THR A 7 -9.66 19.90 -80.77
N GLY A 8 -8.83 19.73 -79.77
CA GLY A 8 -9.17 18.89 -78.57
C GLY A 8 -10.06 19.65 -77.59
N ALA A 9 -11.25 19.17 -77.34
CA ALA A 9 -12.14 19.67 -76.28
C ALA A 9 -11.64 19.13 -74.95
N ALA A 10 -11.19 20.03 -74.08
CA ALA A 10 -10.87 19.70 -72.66
C ALA A 10 -12.17 19.56 -71.89
N GLY A 11 -12.54 18.32 -71.60
CA GLY A 11 -13.62 18.02 -70.60
C GLY A 11 -13.15 18.35 -69.22
N ALA A 12 -13.76 19.33 -68.62
CA ALA A 12 -13.60 19.62 -67.20
C ALA A 12 -14.29 18.48 -66.34
N GLN A 13 -13.49 17.60 -65.82
CA GLN A 13 -13.99 16.69 -64.76
C GLN A 13 -14.22 17.47 -63.47
N THR A 14 -15.48 17.67 -63.08
CA THR A 14 -15.86 18.09 -61.78
C THR A 14 -15.44 17.03 -60.78
N ALA A 15 -14.41 17.32 -59.99
CA ALA A 15 -14.02 16.46 -58.86
C ALA A 15 -15.18 16.46 -57.84
N GLU A 16 -15.91 15.34 -57.84
CA GLU A 16 -16.88 15.03 -56.80
C GLU A 16 -16.13 15.00 -55.46
N SER A 17 -16.35 15.99 -54.61
CA SER A 17 -15.79 16.04 -53.26
C SER A 17 -16.37 14.89 -52.46
N ARG A 18 -15.61 13.79 -52.37
CA ARG A 18 -15.90 12.69 -51.47
C ARG A 18 -16.02 13.25 -50.09
N PRO A 19 -17.15 13.05 -49.35
CA PRO A 19 -17.26 13.51 -47.98
C PRO A 19 -16.12 12.85 -47.19
N ALA A 20 -15.30 13.68 -46.54
CA ALA A 20 -14.26 13.22 -45.65
C ALA A 20 -14.93 12.25 -44.66
N ALA A 21 -14.45 11.01 -44.65
CA ALA A 21 -14.90 10.02 -43.67
C ALA A 21 -14.83 10.71 -42.28
N ALA A 22 -15.98 10.80 -41.62
CA ALA A 22 -16.02 11.30 -40.24
C ALA A 22 -15.06 10.46 -39.44
N GLY A 23 -13.85 10.99 -39.25
CA GLY A 23 -12.86 10.37 -38.41
C GLY A 23 -13.54 10.15 -37.07
N ASN A 24 -13.49 8.93 -36.55
CA ASN A 24 -13.85 8.64 -35.20
C ASN A 24 -13.13 9.65 -34.32
N VAL A 25 -13.80 10.70 -33.90
CA VAL A 25 -13.33 11.62 -32.88
C VAL A 25 -13.31 10.78 -31.60
N GLY A 26 -12.20 10.07 -31.41
CA GLY A 26 -11.97 9.35 -30.18
C GLY A 26 -12.16 10.36 -29.05
N VAL A 27 -13.17 10.15 -28.22
CA VAL A 27 -13.44 11.00 -27.06
C VAL A 27 -12.12 11.11 -26.30
N ALA A 28 -11.54 12.33 -26.32
CA ALA A 28 -10.27 12.58 -25.67
C ALA A 28 -10.44 12.27 -24.18
N ILE A 29 -9.72 11.24 -23.69
CA ILE A 29 -9.72 10.93 -22.27
C ILE A 29 -9.15 12.14 -21.57
N THR A 30 -9.96 12.78 -20.74
CA THR A 30 -9.54 13.91 -19.91
C THR A 30 -9.38 13.39 -18.49
N ASN A 31 -8.17 13.47 -17.97
CA ASN A 31 -7.84 13.10 -16.61
C ASN A 31 -8.61 14.00 -15.62
N PRO A 32 -9.52 13.47 -14.78
CA PRO A 32 -10.33 14.29 -13.88
C PRO A 32 -9.49 15.01 -12.83
N VAL A 33 -8.33 14.47 -12.44
CA VAL A 33 -7.40 15.11 -11.49
C VAL A 33 -6.87 16.46 -12.02
N LEU A 34 -6.77 16.62 -13.36
CA LEU A 34 -6.32 17.87 -13.98
C LEU A 34 -7.43 18.92 -14.14
N GLN A 35 -8.68 18.58 -13.79
CA GLN A 35 -9.81 19.48 -13.91
C GLN A 35 -9.95 20.35 -12.65
N GLU A 36 -10.52 21.54 -12.79
CA GLU A 36 -10.82 22.41 -11.66
C GLU A 36 -11.98 21.91 -10.78
N ALA A 37 -12.68 20.86 -11.22
CA ALA A 37 -13.93 20.38 -10.63
C ALA A 37 -13.76 19.65 -9.27
N MET A 38 -12.54 19.48 -8.75
CA MET A 38 -12.26 18.79 -7.48
C MET A 38 -13.04 17.46 -7.34
N PRO A 39 -12.73 16.46 -8.19
CA PRO A 39 -13.51 15.24 -8.28
C PRO A 39 -13.47 14.42 -6.99
N PHE A 40 -14.50 13.61 -6.81
CA PHE A 40 -14.54 12.53 -5.83
C PHE A 40 -14.26 11.20 -6.52
N ASN A 41 -13.56 10.30 -5.83
CA ASN A 41 -13.33 8.95 -6.31
C ASN A 41 -13.69 7.90 -5.25
N ILE A 42 -14.14 6.75 -5.72
CA ILE A 42 -14.29 5.54 -4.93
C ILE A 42 -13.66 4.38 -5.69
N GLY A 43 -13.11 3.41 -4.98
CA GLY A 43 -12.43 2.30 -5.62
C GLY A 43 -12.36 1.06 -4.77
N VAL A 44 -11.92 -0.02 -5.40
CA VAL A 44 -11.52 -1.26 -4.77
C VAL A 44 -10.04 -1.46 -4.98
N LEU A 45 -9.37 -2.09 -4.03
CA LEU A 45 -7.93 -2.30 -4.12
C LEU A 45 -7.50 -3.61 -3.45
N VAL A 46 -6.41 -4.13 -3.95
CA VAL A 46 -5.64 -5.20 -3.30
C VAL A 46 -4.23 -4.68 -3.07
N GLN A 47 -3.63 -5.13 -1.98
CA GLN A 47 -2.27 -4.76 -1.62
C GLN A 47 -1.53 -6.00 -1.16
N SER A 48 -0.28 -6.15 -1.60
CA SER A 48 0.58 -7.27 -1.22
C SER A 48 2.02 -6.80 -1.09
N GLY A 49 2.78 -7.43 -0.20
CA GLY A 49 4.16 -7.03 0.03
C GLY A 49 4.91 -7.94 0.99
N PHE A 50 6.07 -7.48 1.40
CA PHE A 50 6.98 -8.23 2.26
C PHE A 50 7.71 -7.32 3.24
N GLY A 51 8.13 -7.91 4.35
CA GLY A 51 8.96 -7.25 5.35
C GLY A 51 10.37 -6.98 4.81
N VAL A 52 10.92 -5.80 5.12
CA VAL A 52 12.24 -5.38 4.61
C VAL A 52 13.26 -5.15 5.72
N THR A 53 12.86 -5.17 6.97
CA THR A 53 13.78 -5.06 8.11
C THR A 53 14.26 -6.44 8.55
N GLU A 54 15.41 -6.51 9.21
CA GLU A 54 16.03 -7.77 9.65
C GLU A 54 15.06 -8.64 10.46
N ASP A 55 14.34 -8.03 11.39
CA ASP A 55 13.36 -8.72 12.25
C ASP A 55 12.08 -9.12 11.50
N ARG A 56 11.93 -8.78 10.23
CA ARG A 56 10.72 -9.02 9.40
C ARG A 56 11.04 -9.80 8.13
N GLY A 57 12.24 -10.33 8.03
CA GLY A 57 12.60 -11.24 6.95
C GLY A 57 11.62 -12.41 6.84
N GLY A 58 11.12 -12.68 5.64
CA GLY A 58 10.14 -13.74 5.39
C GLY A 58 8.69 -13.40 5.72
N PHE A 59 8.37 -12.21 6.27
CA PHE A 59 6.99 -11.75 6.39
C PHE A 59 6.42 -11.40 5.03
N THR A 60 5.23 -11.90 4.75
CA THR A 60 4.46 -11.49 3.57
C THR A 60 3.08 -11.01 3.99
N PHE A 61 2.53 -10.09 3.22
CA PHE A 61 1.27 -9.42 3.49
C PHE A 61 0.35 -9.53 2.30
N PHE A 62 -0.93 -9.70 2.57
CA PHE A 62 -1.98 -9.59 1.57
C PHE A 62 -3.22 -8.95 2.18
N MET A 63 -3.78 -7.97 1.50
CA MET A 63 -5.00 -7.32 1.93
C MET A 63 -5.86 -6.89 0.76
N ALA A 64 -7.16 -6.83 0.99
CA ALA A 64 -8.15 -6.38 0.02
C ALA A 64 -9.12 -5.41 0.69
N GLY A 65 -9.49 -4.35 -0.02
CA GLY A 65 -10.26 -3.29 0.58
C GLY A 65 -10.89 -2.31 -0.40
N VAL A 66 -11.36 -1.23 0.16
CA VAL A 66 -12.04 -0.13 -0.54
C VAL A 66 -11.35 1.19 -0.24
N HIS A 67 -11.47 2.11 -1.19
CA HIS A 67 -10.91 3.45 -1.16
C HIS A 67 -11.99 4.48 -1.44
N ALA A 68 -11.93 5.63 -0.77
CA ALA A 68 -12.73 6.80 -1.10
C ALA A 68 -11.87 8.05 -0.93
N GLY A 69 -11.83 8.89 -1.97
CA GLY A 69 -11.01 10.10 -1.99
C GLY A 69 -11.74 11.31 -2.54
N LYS A 70 -11.30 12.48 -2.14
CA LYS A 70 -11.80 13.79 -2.60
C LYS A 70 -10.62 14.70 -2.88
N VAL A 71 -10.52 15.17 -4.11
CA VAL A 71 -9.61 16.27 -4.44
C VAL A 71 -10.13 17.53 -3.76
N MET A 72 -9.30 18.17 -2.95
CA MET A 72 -9.67 19.28 -2.06
C MET A 72 -9.25 20.64 -2.59
N THR A 73 -8.30 20.68 -3.52
CA THR A 73 -7.78 21.94 -4.08
C THR A 73 -7.77 21.89 -5.59
N ALA A 74 -7.88 23.05 -6.22
CA ALA A 74 -7.54 23.19 -7.64
C ALA A 74 -6.04 22.95 -7.85
N MET A 75 -5.63 22.80 -9.11
CA MET A 75 -4.22 22.68 -9.49
C MET A 75 -3.45 23.95 -9.12
N HIS A 76 -2.37 23.83 -8.37
CA HIS A 76 -1.51 24.94 -7.99
C HIS A 76 -0.02 24.53 -7.96
N GLY A 77 0.88 25.49 -7.75
CA GLY A 77 2.31 25.30 -7.83
C GLY A 77 2.82 25.36 -9.27
N GLU A 78 4.15 25.20 -9.43
CA GLU A 78 4.85 25.33 -10.69
C GLU A 78 5.78 24.14 -10.95
N GLY A 79 6.14 23.95 -12.23
CA GLY A 79 7.07 22.91 -12.66
C GLY A 79 6.61 21.49 -12.25
N MET A 80 7.55 20.71 -11.76
CA MET A 80 7.31 19.30 -11.34
C MET A 80 6.45 19.18 -10.08
N LEU A 81 6.37 20.23 -9.26
CA LEU A 81 5.56 20.24 -8.04
C LEU A 81 4.14 20.73 -8.28
N ARG A 82 3.80 21.13 -9.51
CA ARG A 82 2.42 21.49 -9.83
C ARG A 82 1.50 20.31 -9.61
N GLY A 83 0.44 20.51 -8.82
CA GLY A 83 -0.46 19.44 -8.45
C GLY A 83 -1.66 19.93 -7.66
N ASN A 84 -2.41 19.00 -7.12
CA ASN A 84 -3.52 19.26 -6.22
C ASN A 84 -3.48 18.32 -5.02
N PHE A 85 -4.12 18.76 -3.96
CA PHE A 85 -4.24 18.01 -2.72
C PHE A 85 -5.51 17.17 -2.72
N GLU A 86 -5.38 15.91 -2.33
CA GLU A 86 -6.48 14.97 -2.13
C GLU A 86 -6.46 14.46 -0.69
N TYR A 87 -7.63 14.40 -0.07
CA TYR A 87 -7.86 13.67 1.16
C TYR A 87 -8.58 12.38 0.83
N ALA A 88 -8.11 11.26 1.40
CA ALA A 88 -8.72 9.97 1.17
C ALA A 88 -8.77 9.12 2.43
N VAL A 89 -9.58 8.07 2.37
CA VAL A 89 -9.70 7.02 3.39
C VAL A 89 -9.67 5.66 2.72
N GLU A 90 -9.09 4.67 3.41
CA GLU A 90 -9.09 3.28 2.98
C GLU A 90 -9.55 2.38 4.12
N ALA A 91 -10.24 1.30 3.76
CA ALA A 91 -10.61 0.25 4.69
C ALA A 91 -10.30 -1.11 4.06
N PHE A 92 -9.59 -1.95 4.81
CA PHE A 92 -9.22 -3.30 4.44
C PHE A 92 -9.94 -4.28 5.38
N PRO A 93 -11.16 -4.71 5.03
CA PRO A 93 -11.88 -5.73 5.81
C PRO A 93 -11.20 -7.09 5.77
N PHE A 94 -10.32 -7.30 4.82
CA PHE A 94 -9.47 -8.47 4.71
C PHE A 94 -8.01 -8.05 4.76
N TRP A 95 -7.33 -8.47 5.83
CA TRP A 95 -5.90 -8.27 6.03
C TRP A 95 -5.28 -9.56 6.54
N GLN A 96 -4.19 -9.99 5.96
CA GLN A 96 -3.42 -11.15 6.39
C GLN A 96 -1.92 -10.86 6.38
N SER A 97 -1.23 -11.42 7.36
CA SER A 97 0.22 -11.51 7.39
C SER A 97 0.64 -12.97 7.60
N TYR A 98 1.53 -13.44 6.77
CA TYR A 98 2.14 -14.74 6.88
C TYR A 98 3.55 -14.54 7.40
N THR A 99 3.83 -15.07 8.59
CA THR A 99 5.12 -14.93 9.26
C THR A 99 5.78 -16.30 9.38
N PRO A 100 7.11 -16.39 9.29
CA PRO A 100 7.81 -17.63 9.55
C PRO A 100 7.45 -18.19 10.92
N THR A 101 7.29 -19.50 11.01
CA THR A 101 7.06 -20.19 12.28
C THR A 101 8.40 -20.54 12.94
N THR A 102 8.47 -20.40 14.26
CA THR A 102 9.65 -20.74 15.06
C THR A 102 9.21 -21.34 16.38
N ASP A 103 9.84 -22.43 16.79
CA ASP A 103 9.61 -23.03 18.09
C ASP A 103 10.42 -22.30 19.15
N ARG A 104 9.80 -22.03 20.27
CA ARG A 104 10.35 -21.33 21.43
C ARG A 104 10.11 -22.10 22.72
N GLN A 105 10.94 -21.82 23.71
CA GLN A 105 10.75 -22.28 25.11
C GLN A 105 11.08 -21.14 26.05
N ASN A 106 10.30 -21.02 27.11
CA ASN A 106 10.61 -20.12 28.21
C ASN A 106 11.45 -20.91 29.23
N CYS A 107 12.67 -20.46 29.50
CA CYS A 107 13.54 -21.07 30.47
C CYS A 107 13.85 -20.09 31.59
N VAL A 108 13.72 -20.54 32.84
CA VAL A 108 14.14 -19.80 34.05
C VAL A 108 15.29 -20.52 34.70
N VAL A 109 16.24 -19.77 35.22
CA VAL A 109 17.31 -20.35 36.06
C VAL A 109 16.75 -20.52 37.44
N ALA A 110 16.61 -21.77 37.88
CA ALA A 110 16.14 -22.11 39.22
C ALA A 110 17.32 -22.68 40.06
N THR A 111 17.38 -22.30 41.33
CA THR A 111 18.29 -22.92 42.27
C THR A 111 17.68 -24.24 42.72
N GLY A 112 18.32 -25.36 42.41
CA GLY A 112 17.87 -26.66 42.84
C GLY A 112 18.00 -26.85 44.35
N PRO A 113 17.36 -27.87 44.91
CA PRO A 113 17.34 -28.14 46.39
C PRO A 113 18.74 -28.38 46.97
N PHE A 114 19.75 -28.64 46.17
CA PHE A 114 21.13 -28.82 46.57
C PHE A 114 22.04 -27.64 46.25
N GLY A 115 21.50 -26.44 45.94
CA GLY A 115 22.25 -25.22 45.64
C GLY A 115 22.87 -25.16 44.24
N GLY A 116 22.58 -26.13 43.37
CA GLY A 116 23.01 -26.12 41.97
C GLY A 116 22.06 -25.22 41.15
N LEU A 117 22.64 -24.44 40.24
CA LEU A 117 21.85 -23.70 39.23
C LEU A 117 21.42 -24.65 38.11
N GLY A 118 20.15 -24.74 37.85
CA GLY A 118 19.57 -25.51 36.75
C GLY A 118 18.63 -24.65 35.89
N ALA A 119 18.53 -24.92 34.61
CA ALA A 119 17.53 -24.31 33.76
C ALA A 119 16.26 -25.15 33.80
N GLN A 120 15.15 -24.53 34.19
CA GLN A 120 13.82 -25.13 34.08
C GLN A 120 13.10 -24.48 32.90
N CYS A 121 12.80 -25.26 31.89
CA CYS A 121 12.15 -24.78 30.68
C CYS A 121 10.70 -25.22 30.60
N SER A 122 9.85 -24.40 30.03
CA SER A 122 8.47 -24.73 29.65
C SER A 122 8.44 -25.79 28.53
N ALA A 123 7.29 -26.36 28.25
CA ALA A 123 7.08 -27.08 27.00
C ALA A 123 7.36 -26.15 25.79
N PRO A 124 7.90 -26.67 24.68
CA PRO A 124 8.03 -25.89 23.47
C PRO A 124 6.67 -25.40 22.98
N PHE A 125 6.66 -24.19 22.43
CA PHE A 125 5.48 -23.61 21.74
C PHE A 125 5.92 -22.95 20.44
N THR A 126 5.03 -22.95 19.43
CA THR A 126 5.31 -22.37 18.14
C THR A 126 4.76 -20.94 18.07
N ILE A 127 5.57 -20.02 17.60
CA ILE A 127 5.19 -18.63 17.31
C ILE A 127 5.23 -18.37 15.80
N GLY A 128 4.54 -17.31 15.37
CA GLY A 128 4.42 -16.98 13.95
C GLY A 128 3.19 -17.64 13.29
N GLY A 129 3.27 -17.85 11.99
CA GLY A 129 2.17 -18.39 11.20
C GLY A 129 1.29 -17.32 10.58
N THR A 130 0.00 -17.58 10.44
CA THR A 130 -0.95 -16.69 9.77
C THR A 130 -1.67 -15.81 10.78
N PHE A 131 -1.56 -14.50 10.60
CA PHE A 131 -2.35 -13.49 11.30
C PHE A 131 -3.44 -12.97 10.37
N THR A 132 -4.64 -12.81 10.91
CA THR A 132 -5.76 -12.18 10.22
C THR A 132 -6.19 -10.92 10.95
N GLY A 133 -6.68 -9.94 10.20
CA GLY A 133 -7.06 -8.66 10.79
C GLY A 133 -7.91 -7.81 9.88
N VAL A 134 -8.21 -6.63 10.38
CA VAL A 134 -8.85 -5.54 9.64
C VAL A 134 -8.04 -4.26 9.83
N SER A 135 -7.92 -3.47 8.79
CA SER A 135 -7.21 -2.20 8.84
C SER A 135 -8.07 -1.07 8.31
N ILE A 136 -7.96 0.09 8.96
CA ILE A 136 -8.59 1.34 8.51
C ILE A 136 -7.50 2.40 8.46
N THR A 137 -7.41 3.09 7.34
CA THR A 137 -6.54 4.26 7.14
C THR A 137 -7.42 5.50 6.98
N PRO A 138 -7.82 6.14 8.09
CA PRO A 138 -8.74 7.27 8.07
C PRO A 138 -8.09 8.56 7.56
N MET A 139 -6.78 8.60 7.49
CA MET A 139 -6.04 9.79 7.07
C MET A 139 -5.06 9.43 5.96
N ILE A 140 -5.40 9.82 4.74
CA ILE A 140 -4.52 9.77 3.58
C ILE A 140 -4.43 11.19 3.04
N LEU A 141 -3.22 11.74 3.10
CA LEU A 141 -2.88 13.04 2.54
C LEU A 141 -2.08 12.79 1.27
N ARG A 142 -2.72 13.00 0.12
CA ARG A 142 -2.14 12.70 -1.18
C ARG A 142 -1.93 13.97 -1.98
N TRP A 143 -0.76 14.08 -2.59
CA TRP A 143 -0.44 15.07 -3.59
C TRP A 143 -0.47 14.43 -4.97
N ASN A 144 -1.42 14.84 -5.82
CA ASN A 144 -1.49 14.42 -7.20
C ASN A 144 -0.71 15.42 -8.05
N PHE A 145 0.34 14.97 -8.69
CA PHE A 145 1.15 15.81 -9.57
C PHE A 145 0.46 16.06 -10.91
N ALA A 146 0.77 17.18 -11.54
CA ALA A 146 0.36 17.45 -12.90
C ALA A 146 0.97 16.41 -13.83
N GLY A 147 0.14 15.53 -14.32
CA GLY A 147 0.52 14.44 -15.21
C GLY A 147 0.12 14.69 -16.67
N THR A 148 -0.18 13.63 -17.38
CA THR A 148 -0.68 13.65 -18.76
C THR A 148 -2.18 13.35 -18.80
N ARG A 149 -2.76 13.31 -20.00
CA ARG A 149 -4.18 12.97 -20.19
C ARG A 149 -4.58 11.63 -19.53
N ARG A 150 -3.63 10.68 -19.39
CA ARG A 150 -3.89 9.34 -18.86
C ARG A 150 -3.18 9.04 -17.56
N PHE A 151 -2.12 9.75 -17.24
CA PHE A 151 -1.29 9.47 -16.06
C PHE A 151 -1.34 10.63 -15.08
N ALA A 152 -1.70 10.35 -13.84
CA ALA A 152 -1.59 11.27 -12.72
C ALA A 152 -0.70 10.63 -11.64
N PRO A 153 0.60 10.92 -11.62
CA PRO A 153 1.47 10.48 -10.54
C PRO A 153 1.04 11.10 -9.21
N TRP A 154 1.28 10.38 -8.12
CA TRP A 154 0.96 10.87 -6.79
C TRP A 154 2.02 10.44 -5.75
N ALA A 155 2.07 11.19 -4.66
CA ALA A 155 2.78 10.83 -3.43
C ALA A 155 1.84 11.04 -2.25
N GLN A 156 1.94 10.19 -1.23
CA GLN A 156 1.03 10.26 -0.07
C GLN A 156 1.76 9.96 1.24
N GLY A 157 1.26 10.60 2.30
CA GLY A 157 1.53 10.22 3.68
C GLY A 157 0.22 9.77 4.33
N THR A 158 0.26 8.71 5.12
CA THR A 158 -0.97 8.14 5.69
C THR A 158 -0.79 7.74 7.14
N GLY A 159 -1.91 7.70 7.87
CA GLY A 159 -1.99 7.17 9.21
C GLY A 159 -3.19 6.23 9.35
N GLY A 160 -2.93 5.01 9.78
CA GLY A 160 -3.95 3.98 9.91
C GLY A 160 -3.87 3.22 11.23
N VAL A 161 -4.89 2.38 11.44
CA VAL A 161 -5.01 1.47 12.57
C VAL A 161 -5.28 0.07 12.04
N LEU A 162 -4.60 -0.90 12.60
CA LEU A 162 -4.72 -2.31 12.31
C LEU A 162 -5.15 -3.04 13.59
N TRP A 163 -6.20 -3.85 13.50
CA TRP A 163 -6.54 -4.85 14.50
C TRP A 163 -6.24 -6.25 13.96
N THR A 164 -5.66 -7.12 14.79
CA THR A 164 -5.33 -8.50 14.45
C THR A 164 -5.94 -9.48 15.45
N ASN A 165 -6.22 -10.69 14.98
CA ASN A 165 -6.82 -11.76 15.81
C ASN A 165 -5.93 -12.24 16.95
N HIS A 166 -4.61 -12.00 16.85
CA HIS A 166 -3.61 -12.27 17.89
C HIS A 166 -2.68 -11.06 17.99
N LYS A 167 -1.95 -10.93 19.10
CA LYS A 167 -0.93 -9.91 19.27
C LYS A 167 0.10 -9.97 18.14
N TYR A 168 0.33 -8.87 17.46
CA TYR A 168 1.14 -8.79 16.26
C TYR A 168 2.24 -7.73 16.40
N PRO A 169 3.45 -8.00 15.94
CA PRO A 169 3.95 -9.30 15.49
C PRO A 169 4.26 -10.21 16.68
N ALA A 170 4.13 -11.52 16.48
CA ALA A 170 4.57 -12.50 17.44
C ALA A 170 6.10 -12.59 17.40
N PHE A 171 6.78 -11.73 18.09
CA PHE A 171 8.24 -11.76 18.21
C PHE A 171 8.72 -11.54 19.63
N GLY A 172 9.56 -12.46 20.06
CA GLY A 172 10.61 -12.21 21.01
C GLY A 172 11.90 -12.73 20.39
N GLY A 173 12.84 -11.88 20.13
CA GLY A 173 14.21 -12.31 20.07
C GLY A 173 14.63 -12.77 21.46
N PRO A 174 15.72 -13.54 21.62
CA PRO A 174 16.23 -13.87 22.94
C PRO A 174 16.57 -12.58 23.66
N SER A 175 15.71 -12.20 24.62
CA SER A 175 16.02 -11.12 25.53
C SER A 175 17.04 -11.64 26.53
N ILE A 176 18.30 -11.31 26.33
CA ILE A 176 19.32 -11.48 27.36
C ILE A 176 19.14 -10.31 28.33
N ALA A 177 18.21 -10.45 29.25
CA ALA A 177 18.12 -9.56 30.39
C ALA A 177 19.10 -10.06 31.45
N GLY A 178 20.33 -9.59 31.41
CA GLY A 178 21.34 -9.92 32.40
C GLY A 178 21.93 -8.69 33.06
N ASN A 179 21.31 -8.19 34.12
CA ASN A 179 22.07 -7.54 35.19
C ASN A 179 22.28 -8.60 36.26
N ASN A 180 23.52 -8.94 36.56
CA ASN A 180 24.02 -9.86 37.59
C ASN A 180 24.19 -11.35 37.23
N GLY A 181 24.67 -11.67 36.02
CA GLY A 181 25.22 -13.00 35.70
C GLY A 181 24.19 -14.13 35.58
N GLY A 182 22.92 -13.84 35.53
CA GLY A 182 21.86 -14.80 35.24
C GLY A 182 21.40 -14.66 33.79
N PHE A 183 21.43 -15.76 33.05
CA PHE A 183 20.81 -15.82 31.74
C PHE A 183 19.29 -15.98 31.93
N SER A 184 18.53 -14.94 31.76
CA SER A 184 17.09 -15.05 31.65
C SER A 184 16.74 -15.09 30.18
N TYR A 185 16.27 -16.20 29.68
CA TYR A 185 15.66 -16.31 28.38
C TYR A 185 14.15 -16.05 28.51
N SER A 186 13.76 -14.81 28.69
CA SER A 186 12.38 -14.43 28.44
C SER A 186 12.24 -14.18 26.95
N THR A 187 11.65 -15.12 26.25
CA THR A 187 11.50 -15.00 24.81
C THR A 187 10.28 -14.22 24.41
N LEU A 188 9.28 -14.06 25.28
CA LEU A 188 8.01 -13.41 24.93
C LEU A 188 7.19 -13.20 26.20
N GLY A 189 7.46 -12.18 26.97
CA GLY A 189 6.69 -11.90 28.18
C GLY A 189 6.31 -13.11 29.03
N ASP A 190 5.96 -12.87 30.25
CA ASP A 190 5.72 -13.95 31.25
C ASP A 190 4.46 -14.78 30.94
N ASN A 191 3.60 -14.38 30.03
CA ASN A 191 2.26 -14.96 29.81
C ASN A 191 2.09 -15.69 28.47
N GLY A 192 3.15 -15.87 27.69
CA GLY A 192 3.10 -16.70 26.49
C GLY A 192 3.46 -16.02 25.16
N PRO A 193 3.17 -16.67 24.05
CA PRO A 193 3.80 -16.37 22.75
C PRO A 193 3.45 -15.02 22.12
N ASN A 194 2.61 -14.21 22.68
CA ASN A 194 2.17 -12.95 22.09
C ASN A 194 2.11 -11.78 23.07
N ASP A 195 2.82 -11.86 24.19
CA ASP A 195 2.64 -10.94 25.31
C ASP A 195 3.22 -9.55 25.10
N ASP A 196 4.34 -9.46 24.36
CA ASP A 196 5.10 -8.21 24.23
C ASP A 196 4.57 -7.27 23.13
N THR A 197 3.48 -7.64 22.47
CA THR A 197 2.90 -6.88 21.36
C THR A 197 1.40 -6.63 21.59
N SER A 198 0.76 -5.94 20.67
CA SER A 198 -0.66 -5.59 20.78
C SER A 198 -1.47 -6.17 19.63
N VAL A 199 -2.75 -6.44 19.87
CA VAL A 199 -3.74 -6.70 18.82
C VAL A 199 -4.11 -5.41 18.08
N TRP A 200 -3.86 -4.24 18.69
CA TRP A 200 -4.04 -2.95 18.06
C TRP A 200 -2.70 -2.35 17.70
N ASN A 201 -2.54 -2.01 16.44
CA ASN A 201 -1.32 -1.44 15.90
C ASN A 201 -1.64 -0.20 15.05
N PHE A 202 -0.71 0.75 15.02
CA PHE A 202 -0.73 1.88 14.11
C PHE A 202 0.06 1.54 12.86
N THR A 203 -0.40 2.07 11.72
CA THR A 203 0.20 1.81 10.41
C THR A 203 0.52 3.12 9.68
N PRO A 204 1.50 3.93 10.18
CA PRO A 204 1.98 5.05 9.40
C PRO A 204 2.64 4.54 8.11
N GLN A 205 2.36 5.24 6.99
CA GLN A 205 2.86 4.86 5.67
C GLN A 205 3.27 6.08 4.87
N PHE A 206 4.23 5.87 3.99
CA PHE A 206 4.55 6.76 2.90
C PHE A 206 4.47 5.98 1.58
N GLY A 207 3.83 6.56 0.56
CA GLY A 207 3.63 5.89 -0.71
C GLY A 207 3.78 6.80 -1.90
N VAL A 208 4.07 6.18 -3.04
CA VAL A 208 4.08 6.82 -4.35
C VAL A 208 3.36 5.93 -5.35
N GLY A 209 2.80 6.53 -6.39
CA GLY A 209 2.10 5.75 -7.40
C GLY A 209 1.57 6.59 -8.54
N VAL A 210 0.64 5.99 -9.29
CA VAL A 210 0.04 6.60 -10.46
C VAL A 210 -1.41 6.14 -10.65
N HIS A 211 -2.29 7.06 -10.99
CA HIS A 211 -3.58 6.78 -11.58
C HIS A 211 -3.42 6.69 -13.10
N TYR A 212 -3.73 5.53 -13.67
CA TYR A 212 -3.79 5.34 -15.11
C TYR A 212 -5.24 5.37 -15.58
N PHE A 213 -5.65 6.45 -16.22
CA PHE A 213 -7.01 6.64 -16.70
C PHE A 213 -7.29 5.83 -17.96
N THR A 214 -8.12 4.82 -17.84
CA THR A 214 -8.62 4.02 -18.96
C THR A 214 -9.77 4.71 -19.66
N ARG A 215 -10.56 5.50 -18.91
CA ARG A 215 -11.66 6.37 -19.36
C ARG A 215 -11.62 7.68 -18.60
N ALA A 216 -12.40 8.67 -19.00
CA ALA A 216 -12.48 9.97 -18.32
C ALA A 216 -12.87 9.88 -16.84
N ASN A 217 -13.56 8.81 -16.45
CA ASN A 217 -14.08 8.62 -15.08
C ASN A 217 -13.63 7.30 -14.45
N ARG A 218 -12.55 6.66 -14.94
CA ARG A 218 -12.08 5.36 -14.44
C ARG A 218 -10.58 5.25 -14.52
N SER A 219 -9.94 4.85 -13.44
CA SER A 219 -8.51 4.58 -13.38
C SER A 219 -8.18 3.18 -12.90
N ILE A 220 -7.03 2.69 -13.33
CA ILE A 220 -6.27 1.64 -12.66
C ILE A 220 -5.23 2.37 -11.82
N ASP A 221 -5.13 2.00 -10.56
CA ASP A 221 -4.28 2.67 -9.59
C ASP A 221 -3.14 1.73 -9.20
N LEU A 222 -1.92 2.17 -9.42
CA LEU A 222 -0.72 1.43 -9.07
C LEU A 222 0.07 2.21 -8.03
N GLY A 223 0.51 1.53 -6.98
CA GLY A 223 1.26 2.18 -5.90
C GLY A 223 2.30 1.27 -5.26
N ALA A 224 3.27 1.90 -4.61
CA ALA A 224 4.22 1.27 -3.72
C ALA A 224 4.25 2.08 -2.42
N ASN A 225 4.11 1.39 -1.29
CA ASN A 225 4.02 1.98 0.03
C ASN A 225 5.07 1.37 0.96
N ALA A 226 5.79 2.21 1.68
CA ALA A 226 6.58 1.81 2.84
C ALA A 226 5.68 1.95 4.07
N ILE A 227 5.46 0.86 4.78
CA ILE A 227 4.54 0.77 5.90
C ILE A 227 5.31 0.37 7.15
N HIS A 228 5.09 1.10 8.24
CA HIS A 228 5.54 0.72 9.56
C HIS A 228 4.36 0.27 10.40
N ILE A 229 4.46 -0.92 11.02
CA ILE A 229 3.44 -1.43 11.93
C ILE A 229 3.97 -1.32 13.35
N SER A 230 3.28 -0.58 14.20
CA SER A 230 3.72 -0.25 15.56
C SER A 230 2.57 -0.31 16.55
N SER A 231 2.80 -0.92 17.70
CA SER A 231 1.85 -0.89 18.83
C SER A 231 1.81 0.48 19.53
N ALA A 232 2.73 1.39 19.24
CA ALA A 232 2.86 2.70 19.90
C ALA A 232 2.78 2.62 21.45
N SER A 233 3.39 1.60 22.03
CA SER A 233 3.37 1.32 23.48
C SER A 233 2.00 0.90 24.04
N LEU A 234 1.05 0.48 23.22
CA LEU A 234 -0.18 -0.19 23.68
C LEU A 234 0.08 -1.63 24.16
N GLY A 235 1.25 -2.19 23.84
CA GLY A 235 1.84 -3.41 24.37
C GLY A 235 3.21 -3.10 24.95
N ASP A 236 3.88 -4.07 25.54
CA ASP A 236 5.08 -3.83 26.34
C ASP A 236 6.27 -3.31 25.53
N LYS A 237 6.52 -3.76 24.34
CA LYS A 237 7.55 -3.20 23.44
C LYS A 237 7.34 -3.64 22.00
N ASN A 238 7.63 -2.74 21.07
CA ASN A 238 7.79 -3.08 19.67
C ASN A 238 9.22 -3.59 19.46
N PRO A 239 9.47 -4.90 19.29
CA PRO A 239 10.82 -5.39 19.06
C PRO A 239 11.29 -4.95 17.67
N GLY A 240 12.25 -4.01 17.64
CA GLY A 240 12.87 -3.52 16.43
C GLY A 240 11.94 -2.67 15.52
N ILE A 241 12.43 -2.39 14.33
CA ILE A 241 11.69 -1.65 13.29
C ILE A 241 10.88 -2.64 12.46
N ASN A 242 9.56 -2.53 12.52
CA ASN A 242 8.64 -3.35 11.73
C ASN A 242 8.23 -2.61 10.45
N ALA A 243 9.08 -2.66 9.43
CA ALA A 243 8.81 -2.03 8.15
C ALA A 243 8.61 -3.07 7.03
N SER A 244 7.70 -2.74 6.12
CA SER A 244 7.40 -3.52 4.93
C SER A 244 7.28 -2.63 3.71
N VAL A 245 7.52 -3.19 2.54
CA VAL A 245 7.19 -2.60 1.25
C VAL A 245 6.00 -3.35 0.68
N GLN A 246 4.97 -2.61 0.31
CA GLN A 246 3.73 -3.18 -0.20
C GLN A 246 3.33 -2.49 -1.50
N PHE A 247 2.86 -3.28 -2.46
CA PHE A 247 2.42 -2.83 -3.76
C PHE A 247 0.90 -2.87 -3.83
N THR A 248 0.31 -1.81 -4.34
CA THR A 248 -1.14 -1.64 -4.48
C THR A 248 -1.54 -1.73 -5.94
N LEU A 249 -2.61 -2.48 -6.19
CA LEU A 249 -3.35 -2.47 -7.44
C LEU A 249 -4.80 -2.13 -7.11
N GLY A 250 -5.31 -1.05 -7.69
CA GLY A 250 -6.67 -0.56 -7.47
C GLY A 250 -7.41 -0.30 -8.77
N TYR A 251 -8.72 -0.15 -8.64
CA TYR A 251 -9.59 0.32 -9.69
C TYR A 251 -10.56 1.34 -9.11
N SER A 252 -10.57 2.55 -9.66
CA SER A 252 -11.36 3.67 -9.14
C SER A 252 -12.32 4.26 -10.16
N TRP A 253 -13.47 4.69 -9.65
CA TRP A 253 -14.50 5.45 -10.34
C TRP A 253 -14.42 6.90 -9.87
N TRP A 254 -14.39 7.83 -10.82
CA TRP A 254 -14.26 9.27 -10.59
C TRP A 254 -15.55 10.00 -10.99
N LYS A 255 -15.96 10.97 -10.16
CA LYS A 255 -17.17 11.76 -10.39
C LYS A 255 -16.94 13.23 -10.03
#